data_aa0b113631ed9957abdd1dfd4332fb48
#
_entry.id   aa0b113631ed9957abdd1dfd4332fb48
#
_cell.length_a   1.000
_cell.length_b   1.000
_cell.length_c   1.000
_cell.angle_alpha   90.00
_cell.angle_beta   90.00
_cell.angle_gamma   90.00
#
_symmetry.space_group_name_H-M   'P 1'
#
loop_
_entity.id
_entity.type
_entity.pdbx_description
1 polymer ?
#
loop_
_entity_poly.entity_id
_entity_poly.type
_entity_poly.pdbx_seq_one_letter_code
_entity_poly.pdbx_strand_id
1 'polypeptide(L)'
;PSKHLAGVGVIFYVMLALRAELRARGAFENSLEPNLTELLDIVALGTVADLVRLDDNNRILVEQGLRRIRAGKACPAIRALLKIAGRDERKVTAQDLGFSVGPRLNAAGRLDDMTLGIACLVSDDAAEVEVLAQRLHTMNLERRAIEADMQEAASIALDEIDVSKRFSLSIFEPEWHQGVIGILASRVKEQYHRPVIAFASAGDGTLKGSGRSIAGLHLRDALDLVAKRHPGLILKFGGHAMAAGLSLEEAKFDAFRKLFGELVGEWLDPALLQGVIWSDGAITAQEMTLETAEMLRDAGPWGQMFPEPLFDGKFRL
;
A
#
# COMPACT_ATOMS: atom_id res chain seq x y z
N PRO A 1 14.31 -14.57 12.23
CA PRO A 1 13.22 -13.68 11.83
C PRO A 1 13.56 -12.98 10.51
N SER A 2 12.54 -12.65 9.74
CA SER A 2 12.66 -11.93 8.49
C SER A 2 13.26 -10.53 8.69
N LYS A 3 14.00 -10.04 7.70
CA LYS A 3 14.44 -8.64 7.62
C LYS A 3 13.35 -7.73 7.02
N HIS A 4 12.24 -8.31 6.58
CA HIS A 4 11.15 -7.66 5.89
C HIS A 4 9.85 -7.61 6.71
N LEU A 5 9.97 -7.64 8.04
CA LEU A 5 8.81 -7.53 8.92
C LEU A 5 8.19 -6.14 8.84
N ALA A 6 6.87 -6.07 8.78
CA ALA A 6 6.14 -4.84 9.10
C ALA A 6 6.33 -4.48 10.59
N GLY A 7 6.08 -3.24 10.97
CA GLY A 7 6.17 -2.79 12.37
C GLY A 7 5.38 -3.67 13.33
N VAL A 8 4.17 -4.10 12.94
CA VAL A 8 3.33 -5.02 13.72
C VAL A 8 3.99 -6.39 13.90
N GLY A 9 4.69 -6.90 12.90
CA GLY A 9 5.44 -8.15 12.99
C GLY A 9 6.65 -8.04 13.93
N VAL A 10 7.35 -6.91 13.90
CA VAL A 10 8.46 -6.64 14.83
C VAL A 10 7.97 -6.66 16.26
N ILE A 11 6.90 -5.92 16.59
CA ILE A 11 6.39 -5.87 17.96
C ILE A 11 5.84 -7.24 18.39
N PHE A 12 5.25 -8.01 17.49
CA PHE A 12 4.80 -9.37 17.78
C PHE A 12 5.96 -10.27 18.23
N TYR A 13 7.11 -10.24 17.55
CA TYR A 13 8.31 -10.98 17.96
C TYR A 13 8.90 -10.47 19.27
N VAL A 14 8.87 -9.16 19.53
CA VAL A 14 9.26 -8.59 20.83
C VAL A 14 8.37 -9.13 21.95
N MET A 15 7.06 -9.19 21.73
CA MET A 15 6.10 -9.75 22.69
C MET A 15 6.33 -11.24 22.94
N LEU A 16 6.66 -12.02 21.90
CA LEU A 16 7.02 -13.44 22.03
C LEU A 16 8.27 -13.61 22.89
N ALA A 17 9.30 -12.81 22.64
CA ALA A 17 10.55 -12.85 23.42
C ALA A 17 10.31 -12.41 24.87
N LEU A 18 9.57 -11.33 25.08
CA LEU A 18 9.17 -10.86 26.42
C LEU A 18 8.39 -11.92 27.19
N ARG A 19 7.40 -12.55 26.57
CA ARG A 19 6.65 -13.63 27.19
C ARG A 19 7.54 -14.81 27.60
N ALA A 20 8.48 -15.19 26.72
CA ALA A 20 9.42 -16.27 27.02
C ALA A 20 10.32 -15.92 28.22
N GLU A 21 10.82 -14.70 28.31
CA GLU A 21 11.63 -14.22 29.42
C GLU A 21 10.82 -14.15 30.73
N LEU A 22 9.60 -13.63 30.69
CA LEU A 22 8.71 -13.59 31.85
C LEU A 22 8.36 -14.99 32.35
N ARG A 23 8.15 -15.95 31.45
CA ARG A 23 7.95 -17.37 31.81
C ARG A 23 9.17 -17.94 32.50
N ALA A 24 10.37 -17.68 31.99
CA ALA A 24 11.62 -18.14 32.60
C ALA A 24 11.86 -17.55 34.00
N ARG A 25 11.30 -16.37 34.28
CA ARG A 25 11.33 -15.71 35.59
C ARG A 25 10.19 -16.11 36.52
N GLY A 26 9.35 -17.05 36.15
CA GLY A 26 8.22 -17.50 36.98
C GLY A 26 7.04 -16.53 37.06
N ALA A 27 6.97 -15.51 36.19
CA ALA A 27 5.93 -14.49 36.25
C ALA A 27 4.49 -15.02 36.05
N PHE A 28 4.35 -16.21 35.49
CA PHE A 28 3.05 -16.84 35.21
C PHE A 28 2.70 -17.99 36.17
N GLU A 29 3.46 -18.22 37.27
CA GLU A 29 3.20 -19.30 38.20
C GLU A 29 1.81 -19.16 38.88
N ASN A 30 1.35 -17.92 39.08
CA ASN A 30 0.06 -17.63 39.74
C ASN A 30 -0.88 -16.79 38.85
N SER A 31 -0.58 -16.67 37.53
CA SER A 31 -1.40 -15.91 36.59
C SER A 31 -1.47 -16.59 35.22
N LEU A 32 -2.53 -16.27 34.45
CA LEU A 32 -2.69 -16.80 33.10
C LEU A 32 -1.60 -16.22 32.18
N GLU A 33 -0.86 -17.11 31.51
CA GLU A 33 0.06 -16.70 30.45
C GLU A 33 -0.70 -16.22 29.20
N PRO A 34 -0.41 -15.02 28.67
CA PRO A 34 -1.13 -14.48 27.52
C PRO A 34 -0.91 -15.30 26.25
N ASN A 35 -2.00 -15.61 25.55
CA ASN A 35 -1.97 -16.33 24.30
C ASN A 35 -1.75 -15.34 23.13
N LEU A 36 -0.50 -15.08 22.76
CA LEU A 36 -0.17 -14.14 21.70
C LEU A 36 -0.65 -14.55 20.29
N THR A 37 -1.08 -15.82 20.10
CA THR A 37 -1.67 -16.22 18.83
C THR A 37 -3.00 -15.50 18.54
N GLU A 38 -3.62 -14.92 19.57
CA GLU A 38 -4.82 -14.12 19.45
C GLU A 38 -4.63 -12.82 18.71
N LEU A 39 -3.41 -12.37 18.54
CA LEU A 39 -3.04 -11.15 17.80
C LEU A 39 -2.68 -11.40 16.33
N LEU A 40 -2.66 -12.66 15.87
CA LEU A 40 -2.19 -13.00 14.53
C LEU A 40 -3.07 -12.45 13.40
N ASP A 41 -4.34 -12.20 13.65
CA ASP A 41 -5.24 -11.54 12.70
C ASP A 41 -4.84 -10.07 12.46
N ILE A 42 -4.51 -9.33 13.52
CA ILE A 42 -3.98 -7.95 13.43
C ILE A 42 -2.58 -7.95 12.79
N VAL A 43 -1.73 -8.94 13.15
CA VAL A 43 -0.40 -9.09 12.54
C VAL A 43 -0.51 -9.35 11.04
N ALA A 44 -1.44 -10.22 10.62
CA ALA A 44 -1.70 -10.47 9.21
C ALA A 44 -2.18 -9.21 8.49
N LEU A 45 -3.15 -8.49 9.07
CA LEU A 45 -3.68 -7.25 8.51
C LEU A 45 -2.57 -6.22 8.32
N GLY A 46 -1.77 -5.94 9.34
CA GLY A 46 -0.70 -4.94 9.27
C GLY A 46 0.42 -5.36 8.30
N THR A 47 0.79 -6.65 8.26
CA THR A 47 1.79 -7.18 7.32
C THR A 47 1.37 -6.98 5.86
N VAL A 48 0.09 -7.26 5.54
CA VAL A 48 -0.44 -7.10 4.18
C VAL A 48 -0.66 -5.62 3.83
N ALA A 49 -1.21 -4.83 4.77
CA ALA A 49 -1.53 -3.42 4.54
C ALA A 49 -0.28 -2.54 4.35
N ASP A 50 0.85 -2.92 4.97
CA ASP A 50 2.15 -2.23 4.84
C ASP A 50 2.92 -2.64 3.58
N LEU A 51 2.38 -3.57 2.77
CA LEU A 51 2.97 -4.03 1.51
C LEU A 51 4.41 -4.53 1.65
N VAL A 52 4.76 -5.12 2.78
CA VAL A 52 6.09 -5.71 2.98
C VAL A 52 6.23 -7.00 2.16
N ARG A 53 7.46 -7.36 1.85
CA ARG A 53 7.77 -8.61 1.14
C ARG A 53 7.18 -9.81 1.88
N LEU A 54 6.40 -10.64 1.17
CA LEU A 54 5.88 -11.90 1.68
C LEU A 54 6.93 -13.03 1.51
N ASP A 55 8.03 -12.92 2.28
CA ASP A 55 8.96 -14.04 2.45
C ASP A 55 8.33 -15.15 3.31
N ASP A 56 9.02 -16.26 3.47
CA ASP A 56 8.50 -17.44 4.17
C ASP A 56 7.94 -17.10 5.56
N ASN A 57 8.65 -16.24 6.31
CA ASN A 57 8.23 -15.83 7.64
C ASN A 57 6.93 -15.01 7.62
N ASN A 58 6.87 -14.00 6.76
CA ASN A 58 5.68 -13.14 6.63
C ASN A 58 4.48 -13.93 6.08
N ARG A 59 4.71 -14.86 5.16
CA ARG A 59 3.66 -15.76 4.66
C ARG A 59 3.09 -16.63 5.77
N ILE A 60 3.94 -17.19 6.67
CA ILE A 60 3.49 -17.96 7.82
C ILE A 60 2.62 -17.08 8.74
N LEU A 61 3.07 -15.88 9.08
CA LEU A 61 2.31 -14.96 9.93
C LEU A 61 0.95 -14.60 9.31
N VAL A 62 0.93 -14.26 8.03
CA VAL A 62 -0.31 -13.92 7.30
C VAL A 62 -1.25 -15.12 7.24
N GLU A 63 -0.77 -16.30 6.88
CA GLU A 63 -1.62 -17.49 6.79
C GLU A 63 -2.20 -17.88 8.15
N GLN A 64 -1.43 -17.80 9.24
CA GLN A 64 -1.95 -18.08 10.58
C GLN A 64 -3.03 -17.06 10.99
N GLY A 65 -2.85 -15.79 10.65
CA GLY A 65 -3.88 -14.77 10.87
C GLY A 65 -5.14 -15.02 10.03
N LEU A 66 -4.99 -15.36 8.75
CA LEU A 66 -6.12 -15.70 7.87
C LEU A 66 -6.89 -16.93 8.39
N ARG A 67 -6.20 -17.97 8.85
CA ARG A 67 -6.83 -19.15 9.48
C ARG A 67 -7.65 -18.77 10.70
N ARG A 68 -7.11 -17.87 11.54
CA ARG A 68 -7.81 -17.36 12.70
C ARG A 68 -9.08 -16.60 12.31
N ILE A 69 -9.00 -15.73 11.30
CA ILE A 69 -10.16 -14.98 10.79
C ILE A 69 -11.21 -15.94 10.23
N ARG A 70 -10.81 -16.88 9.36
CA ARG A 70 -11.72 -17.88 8.76
C ARG A 70 -12.41 -18.78 9.78
N ALA A 71 -11.78 -19.00 10.94
CA ALA A 71 -12.34 -19.73 12.06
C ALA A 71 -13.30 -18.89 12.94
N GLY A 72 -13.62 -17.64 12.56
CA GLY A 72 -14.50 -16.75 13.33
C GLY A 72 -13.88 -16.23 14.63
N LYS A 73 -12.55 -16.25 14.75
CA LYS A 73 -11.80 -15.85 15.96
C LYS A 73 -11.08 -14.50 15.79
N ALA A 74 -11.39 -13.75 14.73
CA ALA A 74 -10.82 -12.43 14.52
C ALA A 74 -11.33 -11.43 15.58
N CYS A 75 -10.53 -10.37 15.81
CA CYS A 75 -10.94 -9.27 16.66
C CYS A 75 -12.22 -8.60 16.12
N PRO A 76 -13.03 -7.96 16.97
CA PRO A 76 -14.30 -7.34 16.57
C PRO A 76 -14.14 -6.38 15.38
N ALA A 77 -13.08 -5.58 15.36
CA ALA A 77 -12.82 -4.61 14.31
C ALA A 77 -12.63 -5.24 12.92
N ILE A 78 -11.81 -6.27 12.79
CA ILE A 78 -11.59 -6.97 11.51
C ILE A 78 -12.91 -7.57 11.01
N ARG A 79 -13.70 -8.18 11.89
CA ARG A 79 -15.01 -8.75 11.55
C ARG A 79 -16.00 -7.69 11.07
N ALA A 80 -16.09 -6.54 11.79
CA ALA A 80 -16.95 -5.44 11.41
C ALA A 80 -16.54 -4.83 10.05
N LEU A 81 -15.25 -4.60 9.82
CA LEU A 81 -14.73 -4.05 8.58
C LEU A 81 -14.93 -5.00 7.38
N LEU A 82 -14.76 -6.31 7.56
CA LEU A 82 -15.06 -7.31 6.54
C LEU A 82 -16.56 -7.34 6.21
N LYS A 83 -17.43 -7.35 7.23
CA LYS A 83 -18.90 -7.30 7.08
C LYS A 83 -19.34 -6.08 6.28
N ILE A 84 -18.86 -4.88 6.63
CA ILE A 84 -19.15 -3.63 5.92
C ILE A 84 -18.60 -3.64 4.49
N ALA A 85 -17.48 -4.34 4.26
CA ALA A 85 -16.90 -4.51 2.94
C ALA A 85 -17.63 -5.56 2.09
N GLY A 86 -18.64 -6.24 2.62
CA GLY A 86 -19.36 -7.32 1.94
C GLY A 86 -18.50 -8.58 1.73
N ARG A 87 -17.54 -8.84 2.63
CA ARG A 87 -16.65 -10.00 2.56
C ARG A 87 -17.05 -11.07 3.56
N ASP A 88 -17.08 -12.33 3.09
CA ASP A 88 -17.31 -13.48 3.97
C ASP A 88 -16.02 -13.81 4.73
N GLU A 89 -16.03 -13.67 6.06
CA GLU A 89 -14.87 -13.96 6.91
C GLU A 89 -14.32 -15.38 6.74
N ARG A 90 -15.19 -16.36 6.40
CA ARG A 90 -14.80 -17.76 6.19
C ARG A 90 -13.98 -18.00 4.92
N LYS A 91 -14.01 -17.04 3.98
CA LYS A 91 -13.34 -17.12 2.67
C LYS A 91 -12.29 -16.02 2.48
N VAL A 92 -11.99 -15.25 3.53
CA VAL A 92 -11.09 -14.11 3.47
C VAL A 92 -9.70 -14.51 2.96
N THR A 93 -9.13 -13.67 2.12
CA THR A 93 -7.79 -13.80 1.55
C THR A 93 -6.88 -12.64 2.00
N ALA A 94 -5.59 -12.73 1.73
CA ALA A 94 -4.66 -11.61 1.93
C ALA A 94 -5.11 -10.38 1.12
N GLN A 95 -5.64 -10.60 -0.09
CA GLN A 95 -6.17 -9.54 -0.95
C GLN A 95 -7.34 -8.79 -0.30
N ASP A 96 -8.24 -9.49 0.43
CA ASP A 96 -9.33 -8.83 1.16
C ASP A 96 -8.80 -7.96 2.30
N LEU A 97 -7.75 -8.39 3.00
CA LEU A 97 -7.09 -7.56 4.01
C LEU A 97 -6.46 -6.31 3.39
N GLY A 98 -5.74 -6.47 2.27
CA GLY A 98 -5.03 -5.39 1.58
C GLY A 98 -5.94 -4.40 0.85
N PHE A 99 -7.03 -4.86 0.23
CA PHE A 99 -7.87 -4.03 -0.65
C PHE A 99 -9.28 -3.76 -0.11
N SER A 100 -9.71 -4.46 0.95
CA SER A 100 -11.00 -4.21 1.58
C SER A 100 -10.86 -3.62 2.99
N VAL A 101 -10.06 -4.21 3.88
CA VAL A 101 -9.90 -3.75 5.26
C VAL A 101 -8.90 -2.60 5.36
N GLY A 102 -7.68 -2.78 4.86
CA GLY A 102 -6.59 -1.81 4.93
C GLY A 102 -6.96 -0.40 4.43
N PRO A 103 -7.62 -0.26 3.26
CA PRO A 103 -8.01 1.06 2.75
C PRO A 103 -8.99 1.83 3.64
N ARG A 104 -9.85 1.15 4.40
CA ARG A 104 -10.78 1.78 5.36
C ARG A 104 -10.02 2.36 6.55
N LEU A 105 -9.10 1.60 7.12
CA LEU A 105 -8.23 2.08 8.19
C LEU A 105 -7.33 3.23 7.71
N ASN A 106 -6.71 3.08 6.54
CA ASN A 106 -5.81 4.08 5.98
C ASN A 106 -6.52 5.40 5.61
N ALA A 107 -7.84 5.37 5.36
CA ALA A 107 -8.61 6.58 5.06
C ALA A 107 -8.59 7.58 6.22
N ALA A 108 -8.62 7.11 7.47
CA ALA A 108 -8.51 7.96 8.65
C ALA A 108 -7.23 8.81 8.61
N GLY A 109 -6.05 8.18 8.47
CA GLY A 109 -4.78 8.90 8.44
C GLY A 109 -4.53 9.75 7.18
N ARG A 110 -5.43 9.69 6.17
CA ARG A 110 -5.35 10.52 4.96
C ARG A 110 -6.26 11.75 5.00
N LEU A 111 -7.43 11.63 5.61
CA LEU A 111 -8.46 12.67 5.62
C LEU A 111 -8.63 13.31 7.00
N ASP A 112 -8.22 12.64 8.07
CA ASP A 112 -8.38 13.07 9.44
C ASP A 112 -7.23 12.52 10.31
N ASP A 113 -7.53 11.92 11.46
CA ASP A 113 -6.59 11.37 12.42
C ASP A 113 -6.68 9.84 12.47
N MET A 114 -5.53 9.17 12.44
CA MET A 114 -5.40 7.71 12.56
C MET A 114 -5.92 7.16 13.90
N THR A 115 -6.09 8.01 14.92
CA THR A 115 -6.63 7.65 16.24
C THR A 115 -7.97 6.91 16.12
N LEU A 116 -8.82 7.28 15.14
CA LEU A 116 -10.08 6.58 14.87
C LEU A 116 -9.85 5.11 14.48
N GLY A 117 -8.88 4.86 13.60
CA GLY A 117 -8.54 3.49 13.18
C GLY A 117 -7.94 2.68 14.32
N ILE A 118 -7.10 3.29 15.16
CA ILE A 118 -6.52 2.66 16.34
C ILE A 118 -7.62 2.32 17.35
N ALA A 119 -8.51 3.27 17.69
CA ALA A 119 -9.62 3.06 18.61
C ALA A 119 -10.50 1.87 18.14
N CYS A 120 -10.81 1.81 16.84
CA CYS A 120 -11.56 0.68 16.27
C CYS A 120 -10.85 -0.66 16.51
N LEU A 121 -9.53 -0.73 16.31
CA LEU A 121 -8.76 -1.98 16.41
C LEU A 121 -8.54 -2.46 17.85
N VAL A 122 -8.53 -1.57 18.84
CA VAL A 122 -8.25 -1.92 20.24
C VAL A 122 -9.51 -2.06 21.10
N SER A 123 -10.68 -1.64 20.61
CA SER A 123 -11.93 -1.78 21.36
C SER A 123 -12.46 -3.22 21.32
N ASP A 124 -12.87 -3.71 22.50
CA ASP A 124 -13.57 -4.99 22.66
C ASP A 124 -15.11 -4.82 22.68
N ASP A 125 -15.61 -3.57 22.72
CA ASP A 125 -17.04 -3.28 22.67
C ASP A 125 -17.56 -3.36 21.22
N ALA A 126 -18.35 -4.37 20.94
CA ALA A 126 -18.89 -4.63 19.61
C ALA A 126 -19.76 -3.49 19.08
N ALA A 127 -20.50 -2.77 19.93
CA ALA A 127 -21.35 -1.65 19.53
C ALA A 127 -20.48 -0.42 19.17
N GLU A 128 -19.47 -0.11 19.96
CA GLU A 128 -18.50 0.93 19.65
C GLU A 128 -17.76 0.63 18.36
N VAL A 129 -17.25 -0.61 18.20
CA VAL A 129 -16.54 -1.05 16.99
C VAL A 129 -17.40 -0.91 15.73
N GLU A 130 -18.70 -1.23 15.80
CA GLU A 130 -19.59 -1.10 14.64
C GLU A 130 -19.75 0.37 14.22
N VAL A 131 -19.88 1.29 15.18
CA VAL A 131 -19.93 2.75 14.91
C VAL A 131 -18.61 3.25 14.29
N LEU A 132 -17.47 2.87 14.88
CA LEU A 132 -16.14 3.27 14.39
C LEU A 132 -15.86 2.70 12.99
N ALA A 133 -16.19 1.44 12.75
CA ALA A 133 -16.03 0.78 11.44
C ALA A 133 -16.89 1.44 10.37
N GLN A 134 -18.13 1.85 10.71
CA GLN A 134 -19.00 2.57 9.79
C GLN A 134 -18.41 3.95 9.45
N ARG A 135 -17.86 4.66 10.42
CA ARG A 135 -17.19 5.96 10.19
C ARG A 135 -15.98 5.79 9.27
N LEU A 136 -15.13 4.79 9.51
CA LEU A 136 -13.99 4.45 8.66
C LEU A 136 -14.43 4.11 7.21
N HIS A 137 -15.57 3.43 7.06
CA HIS A 137 -16.13 3.13 5.76
C HIS A 137 -16.58 4.40 5.02
N THR A 138 -17.28 5.30 5.68
CA THR A 138 -17.68 6.60 5.11
C THR A 138 -16.46 7.40 4.65
N MET A 139 -15.45 7.54 5.51
CA MET A 139 -14.19 8.22 5.15
C MET A 139 -13.49 7.57 3.95
N ASN A 140 -13.53 6.23 3.84
CA ASN A 140 -12.96 5.56 2.67
C ASN A 140 -13.77 5.82 1.38
N LEU A 141 -15.09 5.99 1.46
CA LEU A 141 -15.90 6.41 0.32
C LEU A 141 -15.58 7.83 -0.11
N GLU A 142 -15.47 8.77 0.84
CA GLU A 142 -15.06 10.16 0.60
C GLU A 142 -13.67 10.22 -0.04
N ARG A 143 -12.70 9.52 0.52
CA ARG A 143 -11.35 9.43 -0.08
C ARG A 143 -11.39 8.91 -1.51
N ARG A 144 -12.25 7.90 -1.81
CA ARG A 144 -12.37 7.36 -3.16
C ARG A 144 -13.02 8.34 -4.13
N ALA A 145 -13.99 9.14 -3.69
CA ALA A 145 -14.57 10.21 -4.50
C ALA A 145 -13.50 11.26 -4.84
N ILE A 146 -12.78 11.76 -3.83
CA ILE A 146 -11.65 12.70 -4.04
C ILE A 146 -10.60 12.11 -5.00
N GLU A 147 -10.26 10.81 -4.85
CA GLU A 147 -9.31 10.13 -5.75
C GLU A 147 -9.82 10.11 -7.20
N ALA A 148 -11.10 9.82 -7.41
CA ALA A 148 -11.71 9.78 -8.75
C ALA A 148 -11.71 11.15 -9.43
N ASP A 149 -12.12 12.20 -8.72
CA ASP A 149 -12.12 13.57 -9.23
C ASP A 149 -10.70 14.04 -9.59
N MET A 150 -9.73 13.75 -8.73
CA MET A 150 -8.32 14.08 -8.97
C MET A 150 -7.75 13.29 -10.16
N GLN A 151 -8.14 12.02 -10.33
CA GLN A 151 -7.70 11.19 -11.46
C GLN A 151 -8.27 11.68 -12.78
N GLU A 152 -9.52 12.11 -12.80
CA GLU A 152 -10.15 12.72 -13.98
C GLU A 152 -9.44 14.02 -14.37
N ALA A 153 -9.20 14.92 -13.42
CA ALA A 153 -8.46 16.16 -13.66
C ALA A 153 -7.04 15.89 -14.19
N ALA A 154 -6.33 14.91 -13.61
CA ALA A 154 -5.00 14.53 -14.07
C ALA A 154 -5.03 13.94 -15.48
N SER A 155 -6.06 13.14 -15.83
CA SER A 155 -6.21 12.59 -17.19
C SER A 155 -6.39 13.70 -18.21
N ILE A 156 -7.26 14.66 -17.95
CA ILE A 156 -7.50 15.83 -18.83
C ILE A 156 -6.20 16.61 -19.04
N ALA A 157 -5.47 16.92 -17.96
CA ALA A 157 -4.21 17.64 -18.04
C ALA A 157 -3.10 16.88 -18.80
N LEU A 158 -3.12 15.55 -18.75
CA LEU A 158 -2.15 14.70 -19.44
C LEU A 158 -2.51 14.41 -20.89
N ASP A 159 -3.78 14.48 -21.28
CA ASP A 159 -4.22 14.33 -22.66
C ASP A 159 -3.73 15.49 -23.57
N GLU A 160 -3.42 16.65 -22.97
CA GLU A 160 -2.84 17.80 -23.67
C GLU A 160 -1.33 17.67 -23.93
N ILE A 161 -0.67 16.64 -23.37
CA ILE A 161 0.78 16.44 -23.45
C ILE A 161 1.08 15.13 -24.15
N ASP A 162 2.05 15.12 -25.02
CA ASP A 162 2.61 13.88 -25.58
C ASP A 162 3.45 13.15 -24.51
N VAL A 163 2.78 12.33 -23.71
CA VAL A 163 3.41 11.55 -22.63
C VAL A 163 4.47 10.59 -23.15
N SER A 164 4.38 10.15 -24.43
CA SER A 164 5.37 9.23 -25.03
C SER A 164 6.78 9.83 -25.09
N LYS A 165 6.87 11.15 -25.15
CA LYS A 165 8.14 11.90 -25.15
C LYS A 165 8.67 12.27 -23.77
N ARG A 166 7.99 11.86 -22.70
CA ARG A 166 8.37 12.21 -21.33
C ARG A 166 8.95 11.00 -20.60
N PHE A 167 10.04 11.19 -19.90
CA PHE A 167 10.64 10.17 -19.03
C PHE A 167 10.03 10.16 -17.64
N SER A 168 9.45 11.26 -17.19
CA SER A 168 8.73 11.39 -15.92
C SER A 168 7.58 12.36 -16.04
N LEU A 169 6.62 12.26 -15.12
CA LEU A 169 5.48 13.15 -15.02
C LEU A 169 5.50 13.87 -13.68
N SER A 170 5.51 15.21 -13.71
CA SER A 170 5.28 16.04 -12.54
C SER A 170 4.00 16.83 -12.78
N ILE A 171 2.98 16.58 -11.95
CA ILE A 171 1.63 17.11 -12.11
C ILE A 171 1.21 17.87 -10.86
N PHE A 172 0.49 18.95 -11.04
CA PHE A 172 0.03 19.83 -9.97
C PHE A 172 -1.30 20.47 -10.34
N GLU A 173 -2.22 20.47 -9.39
CA GLU A 173 -3.41 21.30 -9.40
C GLU A 173 -3.63 21.88 -8.01
N PRO A 174 -4.00 23.18 -7.88
CA PRO A 174 -4.15 23.84 -6.59
C PRO A 174 -5.17 23.18 -5.64
N GLU A 175 -6.24 22.63 -6.22
CA GLU A 175 -7.36 22.03 -5.48
C GLU A 175 -7.10 20.57 -5.04
N TRP A 176 -5.95 19.98 -5.38
CA TRP A 176 -5.69 18.60 -5.02
C TRP A 176 -5.43 18.40 -3.53
N HIS A 177 -6.01 17.33 -2.99
CA HIS A 177 -5.90 17.00 -1.57
C HIS A 177 -4.57 16.34 -1.24
N GLN A 178 -3.80 16.91 -0.29
CA GLN A 178 -2.45 16.43 0.09
C GLN A 178 -2.42 14.95 0.54
N GLY A 179 -3.46 14.46 1.22
CA GLY A 179 -3.56 13.07 1.67
C GLY A 179 -3.80 12.05 0.55
N VAL A 180 -4.18 12.53 -0.67
CA VAL A 180 -4.58 11.67 -1.80
C VAL A 180 -3.56 11.70 -2.94
N ILE A 181 -2.71 12.73 -3.07
CA ILE A 181 -1.71 12.84 -4.15
C ILE A 181 -0.82 11.59 -4.30
N GLY A 182 -0.52 10.89 -3.22
CA GLY A 182 0.28 9.66 -3.28
C GLY A 182 -0.44 8.49 -3.95
N ILE A 183 -1.77 8.44 -3.86
CA ILE A 183 -2.60 7.44 -4.55
C ILE A 183 -2.71 7.84 -6.01
N LEU A 184 -2.98 9.12 -6.29
CA LEU A 184 -3.01 9.67 -7.64
C LEU A 184 -1.71 9.37 -8.40
N ALA A 185 -0.55 9.65 -7.79
CA ALA A 185 0.75 9.34 -8.38
C ALA A 185 0.91 7.85 -8.71
N SER A 186 0.37 6.94 -7.87
CA SER A 186 0.36 5.51 -8.17
C SER A 186 -0.50 5.17 -9.38
N ARG A 187 -1.72 5.73 -9.49
CA ARG A 187 -2.64 5.48 -10.60
C ARG A 187 -2.07 5.99 -11.93
N VAL A 188 -1.57 7.22 -11.94
CA VAL A 188 -0.95 7.81 -13.12
C VAL A 188 0.30 7.01 -13.53
N LYS A 189 1.13 6.59 -12.56
CA LYS A 189 2.29 5.71 -12.82
C LYS A 189 1.86 4.37 -13.44
N GLU A 190 0.78 3.75 -12.96
CA GLU A 190 0.26 2.49 -13.50
C GLU A 190 -0.26 2.65 -14.93
N GLN A 191 -0.97 3.74 -15.21
CA GLN A 191 -1.55 4.03 -16.52
C GLN A 191 -0.49 4.35 -17.58
N TYR A 192 0.49 5.20 -17.23
CA TYR A 192 1.46 5.71 -18.22
C TYR A 192 2.83 5.06 -18.15
N HIS A 193 3.05 4.19 -17.17
CA HIS A 193 4.31 3.48 -16.92
C HIS A 193 5.53 4.42 -16.87
N ARG A 194 5.42 5.49 -16.09
CA ARG A 194 6.42 6.54 -15.88
C ARG A 194 6.61 6.83 -14.40
N PRO A 195 7.79 7.24 -13.94
CA PRO A 195 7.92 7.88 -12.64
C PRO A 195 7.03 9.12 -12.57
N VAL A 196 6.24 9.22 -11.51
CA VAL A 196 5.25 10.29 -11.33
C VAL A 196 5.47 10.98 -10.00
N ILE A 197 5.40 12.31 -9.98
CA ILE A 197 5.28 13.10 -8.76
C ILE A 197 4.03 13.98 -8.88
N ALA A 198 3.05 13.74 -8.02
CA ALA A 198 1.86 14.57 -7.90
C ALA A 198 2.04 15.57 -6.75
N PHE A 199 1.69 16.82 -6.98
CA PHE A 199 1.82 17.90 -6.02
C PHE A 199 0.47 18.48 -5.63
N ALA A 200 0.37 18.94 -4.38
CA ALA A 200 -0.75 19.71 -3.86
C ALA A 200 -0.23 20.95 -3.13
N SER A 201 -1.04 22.02 -3.10
CA SER A 201 -0.71 23.22 -2.36
C SER A 201 -0.69 22.96 -0.85
N ALA A 202 0.30 23.51 -0.14
CA ALA A 202 0.36 23.52 1.32
C ALA A 202 -0.30 24.77 1.94
N GLY A 203 -0.72 25.75 1.10
CA GLY A 203 -1.43 26.96 1.53
C GLY A 203 -0.52 28.13 1.95
N ASP A 204 0.81 27.94 1.92
CA ASP A 204 1.80 28.95 2.33
C ASP A 204 2.77 29.30 1.16
N GLY A 205 2.35 29.10 -0.07
CA GLY A 205 3.20 29.27 -1.25
C GLY A 205 4.18 28.11 -1.48
N THR A 206 4.02 27.03 -0.73
CA THR A 206 4.78 25.79 -0.94
C THR A 206 3.90 24.66 -1.48
N LEU A 207 4.52 23.73 -2.18
CA LEU A 207 3.91 22.49 -2.67
C LEU A 207 4.46 21.30 -1.91
N LYS A 208 3.57 20.36 -1.57
CA LYS A 208 3.93 19.01 -1.14
C LYS A 208 3.78 18.05 -2.28
N GLY A 209 4.86 17.35 -2.63
CA GLY A 209 4.90 16.34 -3.67
C GLY A 209 4.94 14.93 -3.09
N SER A 210 4.21 14.02 -3.73
CA SER A 210 4.30 12.58 -3.45
C SER A 210 4.63 11.84 -4.74
N GLY A 211 5.80 11.20 -4.75
CA GLY A 211 6.34 10.51 -5.91
C GLY A 211 6.17 8.99 -5.85
N ARG A 212 5.99 8.40 -7.02
CA ARG A 212 6.00 6.95 -7.25
C ARG A 212 6.89 6.63 -8.43
N SER A 213 7.74 5.62 -8.26
CA SER A 213 8.70 5.20 -9.28
C SER A 213 8.29 3.91 -9.97
N ILE A 214 8.97 3.63 -11.08
CA ILE A 214 8.97 2.34 -11.77
C ILE A 214 10.30 1.62 -11.51
N ALA A 215 10.38 0.35 -11.87
CA ALA A 215 11.63 -0.42 -11.80
C ALA A 215 12.73 0.29 -12.62
N GLY A 216 13.96 0.27 -12.11
CA GLY A 216 15.12 0.90 -12.75
C GLY A 216 15.42 2.33 -12.28
N LEU A 217 14.51 3.02 -11.57
CA LEU A 217 14.77 4.35 -11.01
C LEU A 217 14.62 4.37 -9.50
N HIS A 218 15.71 4.68 -8.77
CA HIS A 218 15.67 4.93 -7.34
C HIS A 218 15.26 6.39 -7.07
N LEU A 219 13.97 6.59 -6.75
CA LEU A 219 13.35 7.92 -6.69
C LEU A 219 14.03 8.86 -5.68
N ARG A 220 14.34 8.36 -4.48
CA ARG A 220 15.01 9.17 -3.44
C ARG A 220 16.37 9.66 -3.91
N ASP A 221 17.15 8.79 -4.57
CA ASP A 221 18.49 9.15 -5.06
C ASP A 221 18.42 10.13 -6.23
N ALA A 222 17.41 10.01 -7.10
CA ALA A 222 17.12 10.99 -8.14
C ALA A 222 16.80 12.37 -7.53
N LEU A 223 15.97 12.43 -6.48
CA LEU A 223 15.67 13.68 -5.77
C LEU A 223 16.90 14.26 -5.08
N ASP A 224 17.74 13.42 -4.47
CA ASP A 224 19.01 13.84 -3.85
C ASP A 224 19.95 14.48 -4.88
N LEU A 225 20.05 13.88 -6.06
CA LEU A 225 20.90 14.44 -7.12
C LEU A 225 20.35 15.75 -7.68
N VAL A 226 19.02 15.86 -7.88
CA VAL A 226 18.40 17.15 -8.26
C VAL A 226 18.69 18.21 -7.21
N ALA A 227 18.55 17.92 -5.93
CA ALA A 227 18.82 18.86 -4.85
C ALA A 227 20.30 19.28 -4.79
N LYS A 228 21.24 18.37 -5.08
CA LYS A 228 22.69 18.65 -5.13
C LYS A 228 23.08 19.48 -6.34
N ARG A 229 22.53 19.16 -7.52
CA ARG A 229 22.80 19.91 -8.77
C ARG A 229 22.18 21.31 -8.75
N HIS A 230 21.04 21.47 -8.04
CA HIS A 230 20.28 22.72 -8.01
C HIS A 230 19.91 23.09 -6.56
N PRO A 231 20.88 23.63 -5.78
CA PRO A 231 20.67 24.02 -4.39
C PRO A 231 19.48 25.00 -4.25
N GLY A 232 18.60 24.73 -3.29
CA GLY A 232 17.42 25.56 -3.02
C GLY A 232 16.21 25.29 -3.93
N LEU A 233 16.29 24.37 -4.90
CA LEU A 233 15.14 23.97 -5.73
C LEU A 233 14.15 23.12 -4.92
N ILE A 234 14.65 22.19 -4.12
CA ILE A 234 13.86 21.33 -3.23
C ILE A 234 14.12 21.78 -1.79
N LEU A 235 13.06 22.09 -1.04
CA LEU A 235 13.15 22.50 0.36
C LEU A 235 13.44 21.32 1.28
N LYS A 236 12.71 20.21 1.07
CA LYS A 236 12.81 18.98 1.86
C LYS A 236 12.41 17.79 0.98
N PHE A 237 13.09 16.68 1.15
CA PHE A 237 12.67 15.40 0.54
C PHE A 237 13.04 14.22 1.45
N GLY A 238 12.41 13.07 1.20
CA GLY A 238 12.68 11.81 1.89
C GLY A 238 11.88 10.67 1.29
N GLY A 239 12.29 9.45 1.59
CA GLY A 239 11.59 8.26 1.08
C GLY A 239 12.56 7.13 0.73
N HIS A 240 12.13 6.30 -0.20
CA HIS A 240 12.79 5.07 -0.62
C HIS A 240 12.85 4.98 -2.16
N ALA A 241 13.32 3.84 -2.67
CA ALA A 241 13.45 3.63 -4.10
C ALA A 241 12.15 3.85 -4.89
N MET A 242 11.03 3.30 -4.42
CA MET A 242 9.77 3.29 -5.16
C MET A 242 8.79 4.40 -4.77
N ALA A 243 9.00 5.06 -3.64
CA ALA A 243 8.12 6.12 -3.15
C ALA A 243 8.92 7.16 -2.37
N ALA A 244 8.68 8.43 -2.63
CA ALA A 244 9.32 9.55 -1.94
C ALA A 244 8.37 10.74 -1.83
N GLY A 245 8.57 11.54 -0.79
CA GLY A 245 7.92 12.82 -0.61
C GLY A 245 8.91 13.96 -0.74
N LEU A 246 8.44 15.13 -1.18
CA LEU A 246 9.25 16.35 -1.23
C LEU A 246 8.38 17.58 -0.99
N SER A 247 9.05 18.70 -0.73
CA SER A 247 8.41 20.02 -0.71
C SER A 247 9.27 21.01 -1.50
N LEU A 248 8.63 21.92 -2.19
CA LEU A 248 9.28 23.00 -2.94
C LEU A 248 8.40 24.26 -2.92
N GLU A 249 8.97 25.41 -3.26
CA GLU A 249 8.21 26.64 -3.49
C GLU A 249 7.40 26.50 -4.78
N GLU A 250 6.14 26.92 -4.78
CA GLU A 250 5.27 26.82 -5.96
C GLU A 250 5.87 27.49 -7.18
N ALA A 251 6.50 28.65 -7.02
CA ALA A 251 7.20 29.35 -8.10
C ALA A 251 8.35 28.53 -8.76
N LYS A 252 8.82 27.49 -8.10
CA LYS A 252 9.90 26.62 -8.60
C LYS A 252 9.38 25.33 -9.27
N PHE A 253 8.06 25.13 -9.33
CA PHE A 253 7.47 23.90 -9.86
C PHE A 253 7.90 23.61 -11.30
N ASP A 254 7.82 24.58 -12.20
CA ASP A 254 8.18 24.36 -13.61
C ASP A 254 9.68 24.07 -13.79
N ALA A 255 10.54 24.74 -13.02
CA ALA A 255 11.96 24.44 -13.00
C ALA A 255 12.24 23.02 -12.52
N PHE A 256 11.57 22.61 -11.43
CA PHE A 256 11.68 21.26 -10.91
C PHE A 256 11.20 20.22 -11.94
N ARG A 257 10.02 20.43 -12.54
CA ARG A 257 9.45 19.53 -13.56
C ARG A 257 10.40 19.28 -14.72
N LYS A 258 11.05 20.35 -15.21
CA LYS A 258 12.03 20.28 -16.29
C LYS A 258 13.28 19.50 -15.85
N LEU A 259 13.93 19.92 -14.78
CA LEU A 259 15.21 19.38 -14.32
C LEU A 259 15.09 17.92 -13.83
N PHE A 260 13.99 17.58 -13.16
CA PHE A 260 13.72 16.20 -12.78
C PHE A 260 13.48 15.31 -14.01
N GLY A 261 12.74 15.82 -15.02
CA GLY A 261 12.53 15.10 -16.28
C GLY A 261 13.82 14.84 -17.07
N GLU A 262 14.71 15.82 -17.13
CA GLU A 262 16.03 15.71 -17.76
C GLU A 262 16.89 14.65 -17.03
N LEU A 263 16.95 14.72 -15.69
CA LEU A 263 17.70 13.76 -14.89
C LEU A 263 17.18 12.33 -15.07
N VAL A 264 15.86 12.14 -15.05
CA VAL A 264 15.26 10.81 -15.25
C VAL A 264 15.60 10.28 -16.65
N GLY A 265 15.60 11.16 -17.65
CA GLY A 265 16.00 10.82 -19.02
C GLY A 265 17.48 10.43 -19.15
N GLU A 266 18.37 10.99 -18.30
CA GLU A 266 19.78 10.58 -18.23
C GLU A 266 19.98 9.18 -17.61
N TRP A 267 19.11 8.81 -16.67
CA TRP A 267 19.31 7.63 -15.82
C TRP A 267 18.49 6.42 -16.23
N LEU A 268 17.31 6.64 -16.80
CA LEU A 268 16.36 5.58 -17.06
C LEU A 268 16.48 5.07 -18.48
N ASP A 269 16.70 3.76 -18.63
CA ASP A 269 16.64 3.10 -19.93
C ASP A 269 15.23 3.25 -20.52
N PRO A 270 15.07 3.79 -21.74
CA PRO A 270 13.77 3.92 -22.41
C PRO A 270 13.00 2.60 -22.51
N ALA A 271 13.68 1.47 -22.57
CA ALA A 271 13.04 0.14 -22.60
C ALA A 271 12.20 -0.12 -21.33
N LEU A 272 12.58 0.47 -20.19
CA LEU A 272 11.86 0.34 -18.92
C LEU A 272 10.57 1.18 -18.87
N LEU A 273 10.34 2.05 -19.85
CA LEU A 273 9.13 2.85 -19.96
C LEU A 273 7.96 2.09 -20.61
N GLN A 274 8.16 0.84 -20.96
CA GLN A 274 7.11 -0.04 -21.49
C GLN A 274 6.58 -0.93 -20.36
N GLY A 275 5.25 -0.97 -20.22
CA GLY A 275 4.59 -1.89 -19.32
C GLY A 275 4.79 -3.33 -19.80
N VAL A 276 5.41 -4.18 -18.99
CA VAL A 276 5.60 -5.59 -19.28
C VAL A 276 4.77 -6.40 -18.30
N ILE A 277 3.94 -7.30 -18.83
CA ILE A 277 3.22 -8.30 -18.04
C ILE A 277 4.03 -9.59 -18.11
N TRP A 278 4.49 -10.05 -16.96
CA TRP A 278 5.17 -11.34 -16.84
C TRP A 278 4.13 -12.44 -16.67
N SER A 279 4.23 -13.48 -17.49
CA SER A 279 3.38 -14.66 -17.43
C SER A 279 4.22 -15.86 -16.96
N ASP A 280 3.60 -16.75 -16.19
CA ASP A 280 4.16 -18.04 -15.79
C ASP A 280 4.04 -19.08 -16.91
N GLY A 281 3.57 -18.68 -18.08
CA GLY A 281 3.42 -19.49 -19.28
C GLY A 281 1.98 -19.86 -19.56
N ALA A 282 1.80 -20.70 -20.58
CA ALA A 282 0.48 -21.12 -21.01
C ALA A 282 -0.07 -22.25 -20.11
N ILE A 283 -1.35 -22.16 -19.79
CA ILE A 283 -2.11 -23.25 -19.19
C ILE A 283 -2.92 -23.97 -20.26
N THR A 284 -2.87 -25.30 -20.30
CA THR A 284 -3.62 -26.10 -21.26
C THR A 284 -5.10 -26.21 -20.87
N ALA A 285 -5.96 -26.52 -21.84
CA ALA A 285 -7.38 -26.73 -21.57
C ALA A 285 -7.63 -27.89 -20.56
N GLN A 286 -6.73 -28.85 -20.50
CA GLN A 286 -6.80 -29.99 -19.55
C GLN A 286 -6.42 -29.57 -18.12
N GLU A 287 -5.57 -28.57 -17.97
CA GLU A 287 -5.15 -28.01 -16.69
C GLU A 287 -6.11 -26.93 -16.18
N MET A 288 -6.95 -26.37 -17.04
CA MET A 288 -8.01 -25.39 -16.67
C MET A 288 -9.16 -26.08 -15.96
N THR A 289 -8.92 -26.58 -14.77
CA THR A 289 -9.91 -27.29 -13.95
C THR A 289 -10.21 -26.50 -12.67
N LEU A 290 -11.34 -26.81 -12.03
CA LEU A 290 -11.70 -26.27 -10.73
C LEU A 290 -10.64 -26.67 -9.68
N GLU A 291 -10.12 -27.88 -9.76
CA GLU A 291 -9.07 -28.39 -8.86
C GLU A 291 -7.79 -27.56 -8.95
N THR A 292 -7.35 -27.21 -10.16
CA THR A 292 -6.20 -26.30 -10.36
C THR A 292 -6.48 -24.92 -9.76
N ALA A 293 -7.67 -24.36 -9.97
CA ALA A 293 -8.04 -23.07 -9.41
C ALA A 293 -8.06 -23.09 -7.86
N GLU A 294 -8.58 -24.18 -7.28
CA GLU A 294 -8.58 -24.38 -5.81
C GLU A 294 -7.16 -24.54 -5.27
N MET A 295 -6.32 -25.33 -5.94
CA MET A 295 -4.91 -25.47 -5.57
C MET A 295 -4.16 -24.14 -5.59
N LEU A 296 -4.33 -23.32 -6.63
CA LEU A 296 -3.73 -21.99 -6.73
C LEU A 296 -4.24 -21.06 -5.63
N ARG A 297 -5.55 -21.03 -5.37
CA ARG A 297 -6.12 -20.27 -4.27
C ARG A 297 -5.49 -20.67 -2.93
N ASP A 298 -5.34 -21.95 -2.67
CA ASP A 298 -4.90 -22.49 -1.38
C ASP A 298 -3.36 -22.46 -1.22
N ALA A 299 -2.61 -22.28 -2.33
CA ALA A 299 -1.15 -22.10 -2.32
C ALA A 299 -0.72 -20.70 -1.78
N GLY A 300 -1.65 -19.74 -1.63
CA GLY A 300 -1.38 -18.44 -1.02
C GLY A 300 -0.86 -18.55 0.43
N PRO A 301 -0.72 -17.43 1.15
CA PRO A 301 -1.13 -16.07 0.76
C PRO A 301 -0.24 -15.45 -0.33
N TRP A 302 -0.87 -14.85 -1.33
CA TRP A 302 -0.23 -14.09 -2.39
C TRP A 302 -0.08 -12.63 -2.00
N GLY A 303 0.93 -11.93 -2.52
CA GLY A 303 1.14 -10.50 -2.27
C GLY A 303 2.51 -9.99 -2.71
N GLN A 304 3.02 -8.98 -2.03
CA GLN A 304 4.25 -8.29 -2.42
C GLN A 304 5.45 -9.24 -2.50
N MET A 305 6.13 -9.29 -3.65
CA MET A 305 7.27 -10.18 -3.97
C MET A 305 6.94 -11.68 -3.90
N PHE A 306 5.67 -12.02 -3.83
CA PHE A 306 5.12 -13.37 -3.98
C PHE A 306 3.77 -13.27 -4.70
N PRO A 307 3.78 -12.88 -5.99
CA PRO A 307 2.56 -12.64 -6.75
C PRO A 307 1.79 -13.93 -7.01
N GLU A 308 0.48 -13.78 -7.22
CA GLU A 308 -0.34 -14.85 -7.75
C GLU A 308 0.13 -15.23 -9.16
N PRO A 309 0.22 -16.50 -9.51
CA PRO A 309 0.60 -16.93 -10.86
C PRO A 309 -0.34 -16.38 -11.92
N LEU A 310 0.24 -15.87 -13.00
CA LEU A 310 -0.47 -15.33 -14.16
C LEU A 310 -0.20 -16.20 -15.38
N PHE A 311 -1.25 -16.75 -15.96
CA PHE A 311 -1.13 -17.59 -17.16
C PHE A 311 -1.63 -16.85 -18.40
N ASP A 312 -1.03 -17.16 -19.55
CA ASP A 312 -1.46 -16.64 -20.83
C ASP A 312 -1.98 -17.75 -21.74
N GLY A 313 -2.75 -17.39 -22.77
CA GLY A 313 -3.27 -18.36 -23.73
C GLY A 313 -4.11 -17.70 -24.81
N LYS A 314 -4.40 -18.47 -25.87
CA LYS A 314 -5.32 -18.05 -26.94
C LYS A 314 -6.69 -18.63 -26.67
N PHE A 315 -7.67 -17.78 -26.41
CA PHE A 315 -9.06 -18.16 -26.15
C PHE A 315 -9.94 -17.70 -27.31
N ARG A 316 -10.95 -18.51 -27.67
CA ARG A 316 -12.06 -18.05 -28.53
C ARG A 316 -13.13 -17.46 -27.60
N LEU A 317 -13.50 -16.23 -27.89
CA LEU A 317 -14.61 -15.55 -27.27
C LEU A 317 -15.90 -15.87 -27.99
#